data_682dfea3edda378f1e00bf4dad4acd11
#
_entry.id   682dfea3edda378f1e00bf4dad4acd11
#
_cell.length_a   1.000
_cell.length_b   1.000
_cell.length_c   1.000
_cell.angle_alpha   90.00
_cell.angle_beta   90.00
_cell.angle_gamma   90.00
#
_symmetry.space_group_name_H-M   'P 1'
#
loop_
_entity.id
_entity.type
_entity.pdbx_description
1 polymer ?
#
loop_
_entity_poly.entity_id
_entity_poly.type
_entity_poly.pdbx_seq_one_letter_code
_entity_poly.pdbx_strand_id
1 'polypeptide(L)'
;RLSPCLPPQFSYGLSVAWTGDYLTYISYLYGESAEDLLAAPPSCDFSIVIPVRNAADTLHHTLETCLSVNYGGSYEIVVSDNSDEGCHAVRDLCEELDDPHIAYYRPMTPLSLDKSFEFAFLHARGSFIFAIGADDGVYPWALSCLQQALMDHPNEPLFTWRRGFYTWPQFLPHGRSVLRVPLYEAEGSAPYEQFGMYSHYDDIMSHIDDVFYNLPLLYINSGFRRDYLKTILQKTGRLLDGPAQDAYMAAVSLLLNDHVVHIQCPLCVAGMSGR
;
A
#
# COMPACT_ATOMS: atom_id res chain seq x y z
N ARG A 1 25.68 -24.44 -1.66
CA ARG A 1 24.23 -24.76 -1.63
C ARG A 1 23.82 -24.71 -0.15
N LEU A 2 23.14 -23.67 0.25
CA LEU A 2 22.53 -23.61 1.58
C LEU A 2 21.32 -24.56 1.58
N SER A 3 21.24 -25.40 2.59
CA SER A 3 20.15 -26.35 2.77
C SER A 3 18.84 -25.58 2.97
N PRO A 4 17.70 -25.96 2.36
CA PRO A 4 16.41 -25.34 2.58
C PRO A 4 15.86 -25.47 4.02
N CYS A 5 16.63 -26.11 4.90
CA CYS A 5 16.23 -26.37 6.29
C CYS A 5 16.93 -25.48 7.32
N LEU A 6 17.41 -24.28 6.96
CA LEU A 6 17.87 -23.33 7.97
C LEU A 6 16.68 -22.76 8.75
N PRO A 7 16.70 -22.84 10.08
CA PRO A 7 15.58 -22.36 10.89
C PRO A 7 15.39 -20.85 10.75
N PRO A 8 14.15 -20.36 10.83
CA PRO A 8 13.77 -18.95 10.61
C PRO A 8 14.46 -17.92 11.52
N GLN A 9 15.09 -18.37 12.60
CA GLN A 9 15.78 -17.51 13.57
C GLN A 9 17.03 -16.77 13.05
N PHE A 10 17.43 -17.00 11.79
CA PHE A 10 18.57 -16.31 11.19
C PHE A 10 18.20 -15.07 10.36
N SER A 11 16.92 -14.67 10.30
CA SER A 11 16.46 -13.52 9.53
C SER A 11 16.75 -12.17 10.19
N TYR A 12 17.30 -12.12 11.39
CA TYR A 12 17.69 -10.88 12.04
C TYR A 12 19.18 -10.57 11.80
N GLY A 13 19.46 -9.67 10.86
CA GLY A 13 20.75 -8.99 10.76
C GLY A 13 21.82 -9.60 9.86
N LEU A 14 21.56 -10.68 9.15
CA LEU A 14 22.45 -11.20 8.13
C LEU A 14 21.73 -11.24 6.79
N SER A 15 22.25 -10.56 5.79
CA SER A 15 21.87 -10.77 4.40
C SER A 15 22.28 -12.18 4.00
N VAL A 16 21.41 -13.16 4.23
CA VAL A 16 21.59 -14.49 3.67
C VAL A 16 21.39 -14.35 2.17
N ALA A 17 22.47 -14.50 1.41
CA ALA A 17 22.38 -14.54 -0.04
C ALA A 17 21.54 -15.76 -0.43
N TRP A 18 20.27 -15.54 -0.75
CA TRP A 18 19.41 -16.55 -1.32
C TRP A 18 19.87 -16.85 -2.75
N THR A 19 20.20 -18.09 -3.04
CA THR A 19 20.69 -18.54 -4.36
C THR A 19 19.59 -19.16 -5.24
N GLY A 20 18.38 -19.33 -4.73
CA GLY A 20 17.19 -19.73 -5.48
C GLY A 20 16.55 -18.54 -6.22
N ASP A 21 15.60 -18.84 -7.11
CA ASP A 21 14.81 -17.78 -7.72
C ASP A 21 13.87 -17.15 -6.68
N TYR A 22 13.43 -15.91 -6.98
CA TYR A 22 12.63 -15.11 -6.08
C TYR A 22 11.25 -15.75 -5.77
N LEU A 23 10.64 -16.39 -6.73
CA LEU A 23 9.31 -17.00 -6.57
C LEU A 23 9.36 -18.21 -5.63
N THR A 24 10.41 -19.02 -5.73
CA THR A 24 10.68 -20.12 -4.79
C THR A 24 10.90 -19.58 -3.37
N TYR A 25 11.59 -18.45 -3.23
CA TYR A 25 11.77 -17.79 -1.93
C TYR A 25 10.45 -17.29 -1.34
N ILE A 26 9.59 -16.68 -2.13
CA ILE A 26 8.25 -16.25 -1.73
C ILE A 26 7.40 -17.45 -1.30
N SER A 27 7.36 -18.51 -2.08
CA SER A 27 6.64 -19.74 -1.73
C SER A 27 7.13 -20.33 -0.40
N TYR A 28 8.43 -20.31 -0.16
CA TYR A 28 9.00 -20.76 1.11
C TYR A 28 8.55 -19.89 2.31
N LEU A 29 8.54 -18.57 2.14
CA LEU A 29 8.19 -17.65 3.21
C LEU A 29 6.68 -17.61 3.54
N TYR A 30 5.83 -17.75 2.53
CA TYR A 30 4.40 -17.46 2.65
C TYR A 30 3.51 -18.71 2.48
N GLY A 31 4.08 -19.84 2.12
CA GLY A 31 3.35 -21.10 1.93
C GLY A 31 2.59 -21.21 0.61
N GLU A 32 2.55 -20.12 -0.20
CA GLU A 32 1.90 -20.08 -1.51
C GLU A 32 2.83 -19.42 -2.54
N SER A 33 2.68 -19.79 -3.81
CA SER A 33 3.44 -19.17 -4.89
C SER A 33 2.95 -17.75 -5.16
N ALA A 34 3.87 -16.78 -5.25
CA ALA A 34 3.53 -15.41 -5.66
C ALA A 34 2.89 -15.36 -7.05
N GLU A 35 3.27 -16.29 -7.95
CA GLU A 35 2.64 -16.42 -9.27
C GLU A 35 1.18 -16.84 -9.15
N ASP A 36 0.87 -17.81 -8.29
CA ASP A 36 -0.50 -18.28 -8.08
C ASP A 36 -1.38 -17.18 -7.48
N LEU A 37 -0.87 -16.47 -6.47
CA LEU A 37 -1.58 -15.36 -5.83
C LEU A 37 -1.89 -14.23 -6.82
N LEU A 38 -0.93 -13.87 -7.68
CA LEU A 38 -1.13 -12.84 -8.71
C LEU A 38 -1.89 -13.34 -9.93
N ALA A 39 -1.81 -14.64 -10.27
CA ALA A 39 -2.50 -15.23 -11.42
C ALA A 39 -4.01 -15.36 -11.19
N ALA A 40 -4.44 -15.51 -9.94
CA ALA A 40 -5.86 -15.59 -9.62
C ALA A 40 -6.61 -14.36 -10.16
N PRO A 41 -7.78 -14.55 -10.82
CA PRO A 41 -8.56 -13.43 -11.31
C PRO A 41 -9.01 -12.56 -10.12
N PRO A 42 -9.15 -11.23 -10.32
CA PRO A 42 -9.65 -10.37 -9.27
C PRO A 42 -11.07 -10.78 -8.87
N SER A 43 -11.39 -10.74 -7.58
CA SER A 43 -12.70 -11.07 -7.02
C SER A 43 -13.49 -9.84 -6.57
N CYS A 44 -12.86 -8.67 -6.57
CA CYS A 44 -13.48 -7.39 -6.25
C CYS A 44 -12.83 -6.24 -7.04
N ASP A 45 -13.44 -5.06 -6.98
CA ASP A 45 -12.96 -3.88 -7.68
C ASP A 45 -11.70 -3.32 -7.03
N PHE A 46 -11.72 -3.18 -5.69
CA PHE A 46 -10.65 -2.55 -4.92
C PHE A 46 -10.14 -3.42 -3.78
N SER A 47 -8.83 -3.37 -3.54
CA SER A 47 -8.22 -3.80 -2.27
C SER A 47 -7.57 -2.61 -1.58
N ILE A 48 -7.97 -2.37 -0.33
CA ILE A 48 -7.30 -1.45 0.60
C ILE A 48 -6.35 -2.29 1.44
N VAL A 49 -5.05 -2.14 1.25
CA VAL A 49 -4.03 -2.96 1.91
C VAL A 49 -3.45 -2.24 3.11
N ILE A 50 -3.45 -2.88 4.28
CA ILE A 50 -2.99 -2.31 5.55
C ILE A 50 -1.98 -3.25 6.20
N PRO A 51 -0.67 -3.10 5.91
CA PRO A 51 0.36 -3.76 6.68
C PRO A 51 0.42 -3.14 8.09
N VAL A 52 0.40 -3.98 9.11
CA VAL A 52 0.34 -3.52 10.51
C VAL A 52 1.34 -4.29 11.38
N ARG A 53 1.97 -3.61 12.33
CA ARG A 53 2.80 -4.22 13.36
C ARG A 53 2.57 -3.56 14.70
N ASN A 54 2.05 -4.32 15.68
CA ASN A 54 1.82 -3.89 17.07
C ASN A 54 1.03 -2.57 17.21
N ALA A 55 0.06 -2.31 16.32
CA ALA A 55 -0.63 -1.02 16.24
C ALA A 55 -2.16 -1.16 16.17
N ALA A 56 -2.74 -2.09 16.95
CA ALA A 56 -4.19 -2.34 16.97
C ALA A 56 -5.01 -1.10 17.41
N ASP A 57 -4.45 -0.26 18.28
CA ASP A 57 -5.08 0.95 18.78
C ASP A 57 -5.29 2.03 17.70
N THR A 58 -4.35 2.23 16.80
CA THR A 58 -4.53 3.12 15.65
C THR A 58 -5.31 2.44 14.52
N LEU A 59 -5.04 1.15 14.28
CA LEU A 59 -5.71 0.35 13.27
C LEU A 59 -7.24 0.36 13.43
N HIS A 60 -7.76 0.35 14.65
CA HIS A 60 -9.20 0.42 14.92
C HIS A 60 -9.83 1.61 14.17
N HIS A 61 -9.26 2.79 14.31
CA HIS A 61 -9.76 4.00 13.65
C HIS A 61 -9.53 3.98 12.13
N THR A 62 -8.41 3.42 11.67
CA THR A 62 -8.15 3.21 10.25
C THR A 62 -9.24 2.35 9.63
N LEU A 63 -9.59 1.22 10.26
CA LEU A 63 -10.66 0.34 9.80
C LEU A 63 -12.03 1.01 9.81
N GLU A 64 -12.35 1.83 10.82
CA GLU A 64 -13.59 2.63 10.84
C GLU A 64 -13.71 3.51 9.60
N THR A 65 -12.62 4.17 9.17
CA THR A 65 -12.65 4.99 7.94
C THR A 65 -12.83 4.15 6.68
N CYS A 66 -12.14 3.00 6.59
CA CYS A 66 -12.25 2.08 5.45
C CYS A 66 -13.65 1.47 5.31
N LEU A 67 -14.29 1.14 6.43
CA LEU A 67 -15.66 0.60 6.46
C LEU A 67 -16.72 1.69 6.21
N SER A 68 -16.35 2.97 6.35
CA SER A 68 -17.25 4.11 6.14
C SER A 68 -17.22 4.65 4.70
N VAL A 69 -16.52 3.98 3.76
CA VAL A 69 -16.48 4.43 2.38
C VAL A 69 -17.85 4.33 1.71
N ASN A 70 -18.22 5.37 0.97
CA ASN A 70 -19.48 5.40 0.22
C ASN A 70 -19.23 4.85 -1.20
N TYR A 71 -19.29 3.51 -1.34
CA TYR A 71 -19.03 2.81 -2.58
C TYR A 71 -20.06 1.69 -2.81
N GLY A 72 -20.67 1.69 -3.98
CA GLY A 72 -21.71 0.70 -4.34
C GLY A 72 -21.20 -0.56 -5.03
N GLY A 73 -19.91 -0.65 -5.32
CA GLY A 73 -19.25 -1.83 -5.89
C GLY A 73 -18.64 -2.73 -4.82
N SER A 74 -17.71 -3.59 -5.24
CA SER A 74 -17.08 -4.58 -4.38
C SER A 74 -15.67 -4.14 -3.94
N TYR A 75 -15.35 -4.31 -2.66
CA TYR A 75 -14.01 -4.05 -2.14
C TYR A 75 -13.66 -4.95 -0.96
N GLU A 76 -12.39 -5.04 -0.67
CA GLU A 76 -11.87 -5.70 0.52
C GLU A 76 -10.86 -4.83 1.25
N ILE A 77 -10.65 -5.11 2.53
CA ILE A 77 -9.65 -4.51 3.39
C ILE A 77 -8.70 -5.63 3.82
N VAL A 78 -7.49 -5.64 3.26
CA VAL A 78 -6.48 -6.65 3.55
C VAL A 78 -5.65 -6.19 4.74
N VAL A 79 -5.90 -6.75 5.92
CA VAL A 79 -5.11 -6.51 7.12
C VAL A 79 -3.99 -7.55 7.18
N SER A 80 -2.76 -7.10 7.01
CA SER A 80 -1.56 -7.94 7.05
C SER A 80 -0.82 -7.73 8.37
N ASP A 81 -1.02 -8.64 9.33
CA ASP A 81 -0.49 -8.55 10.68
C ASP A 81 0.93 -9.11 10.78
N ASN A 82 1.91 -8.25 10.83
CA ASN A 82 3.32 -8.55 11.06
C ASN A 82 3.75 -8.29 12.51
N SER A 83 2.83 -8.37 13.46
CA SER A 83 3.09 -8.13 14.89
C SER A 83 4.00 -9.19 15.49
N ASP A 84 4.64 -8.83 16.58
CA ASP A 84 5.56 -9.69 17.31
C ASP A 84 4.89 -11.00 17.78
N GLU A 85 5.70 -12.02 17.98
CA GLU A 85 5.22 -13.32 18.47
C GLU A 85 4.49 -13.16 19.81
N GLY A 86 3.32 -13.77 19.93
CA GLY A 86 2.46 -13.66 21.12
C GLY A 86 1.60 -12.40 21.18
N CYS A 87 1.78 -11.42 20.28
CA CYS A 87 0.86 -10.28 20.15
C CYS A 87 -0.32 -10.68 19.27
N HIS A 88 -1.54 -10.64 19.82
CA HIS A 88 -2.78 -11.02 19.13
C HIS A 88 -3.77 -9.87 18.96
N ALA A 89 -3.44 -8.67 19.45
CA ALA A 89 -4.35 -7.53 19.50
C ALA A 89 -4.94 -7.13 18.12
N VAL A 90 -4.16 -7.26 17.04
CA VAL A 90 -4.63 -6.99 15.68
C VAL A 90 -5.64 -8.03 15.21
N ARG A 91 -5.36 -9.31 15.46
CA ARG A 91 -6.29 -10.40 15.14
C ARG A 91 -7.59 -10.25 15.92
N ASP A 92 -7.47 -10.07 17.24
CA ASP A 92 -8.60 -9.98 18.15
C ASP A 92 -9.51 -8.78 17.77
N LEU A 93 -8.92 -7.65 17.30
CA LEU A 93 -9.66 -6.52 16.74
C LEU A 93 -10.42 -6.88 15.46
N CYS A 94 -9.78 -7.59 14.52
CA CYS A 94 -10.46 -8.00 13.28
C CYS A 94 -11.59 -9.00 13.55
N GLU A 95 -11.40 -9.93 14.51
CA GLU A 95 -12.42 -10.87 14.96
C GLU A 95 -13.59 -10.17 15.66
N GLU A 96 -13.31 -9.13 16.46
CA GLU A 96 -14.34 -8.33 17.14
C GLU A 96 -15.21 -7.53 16.16
N LEU A 97 -14.59 -6.96 15.11
CA LEU A 97 -15.31 -6.21 14.08
C LEU A 97 -16.21 -7.11 13.22
N ASP A 98 -15.81 -8.37 12.99
CA ASP A 98 -16.55 -9.40 12.24
C ASP A 98 -17.19 -8.88 10.93
N ASP A 99 -16.47 -8.03 10.18
CA ASP A 99 -16.98 -7.40 8.97
C ASP A 99 -16.53 -8.18 7.72
N PRO A 100 -17.42 -8.49 6.77
CA PRO A 100 -17.13 -9.31 5.59
C PRO A 100 -16.14 -8.63 4.61
N HIS A 101 -15.90 -7.33 4.72
CA HIS A 101 -14.88 -6.65 3.91
C HIS A 101 -13.47 -6.88 4.44
N ILE A 102 -13.29 -7.30 5.71
CA ILE A 102 -11.99 -7.48 6.33
C ILE A 102 -11.45 -8.87 6.03
N ALA A 103 -10.31 -8.93 5.35
CA ALA A 103 -9.53 -10.14 5.11
C ALA A 103 -8.23 -10.06 5.95
N TYR A 104 -8.15 -10.87 7.00
CA TYR A 104 -7.00 -10.92 7.90
C TYR A 104 -5.99 -11.97 7.45
N TYR A 105 -4.73 -11.57 7.36
CA TYR A 105 -3.60 -12.44 7.05
C TYR A 105 -2.45 -12.22 8.04
N ARG A 106 -1.76 -13.29 8.38
CA ARG A 106 -0.55 -13.24 9.20
C ARG A 106 0.51 -14.16 8.62
N PRO A 107 1.73 -13.67 8.34
CA PRO A 107 2.82 -14.51 7.89
C PRO A 107 3.24 -15.48 9.01
N MET A 108 3.79 -16.63 8.64
CA MET A 108 4.25 -17.66 9.59
C MET A 108 5.39 -17.18 10.49
N THR A 109 6.16 -16.21 10.02
CA THR A 109 7.26 -15.58 10.77
C THR A 109 7.25 -14.07 10.53
N PRO A 110 7.73 -13.24 11.49
CA PRO A 110 7.87 -11.80 11.27
C PRO A 110 8.75 -11.49 10.04
N LEU A 111 8.29 -10.55 9.24
CA LEU A 111 8.92 -10.14 7.98
C LEU A 111 9.65 -8.79 8.14
N SER A 112 10.62 -8.53 7.27
CA SER A 112 11.14 -7.18 7.05
C SER A 112 10.05 -6.27 6.49
N LEU A 113 10.26 -4.95 6.55
CA LEU A 113 9.25 -3.97 6.15
C LEU A 113 8.81 -4.18 4.69
N ASP A 114 9.77 -4.29 3.76
CA ASP A 114 9.51 -4.54 2.34
C ASP A 114 8.74 -5.85 2.12
N LYS A 115 9.12 -6.92 2.81
CA LYS A 115 8.44 -8.22 2.71
C LYS A 115 7.06 -8.25 3.34
N SER A 116 6.83 -7.44 4.36
CA SER A 116 5.50 -7.27 4.97
C SER A 116 4.53 -6.60 3.99
N PHE A 117 4.98 -5.53 3.31
CA PHE A 117 4.18 -4.90 2.26
C PHE A 117 3.96 -5.84 1.07
N GLU A 118 5.00 -6.53 0.61
CA GLU A 118 4.89 -7.48 -0.49
C GLU A 118 3.89 -8.60 -0.19
N PHE A 119 3.99 -9.20 0.99
CA PHE A 119 3.03 -10.22 1.47
C PHE A 119 1.60 -9.69 1.42
N ALA A 120 1.38 -8.47 1.91
CA ALA A 120 0.06 -7.86 1.91
C ALA A 120 -0.49 -7.63 0.48
N PHE A 121 0.33 -7.09 -0.42
CA PHE A 121 -0.05 -6.87 -1.83
C PHE A 121 -0.34 -8.17 -2.57
N LEU A 122 0.40 -9.25 -2.30
CA LEU A 122 0.20 -10.54 -2.92
C LEU A 122 -1.13 -11.20 -2.51
N HIS A 123 -1.63 -10.92 -1.30
CA HIS A 123 -2.92 -11.43 -0.81
C HIS A 123 -4.12 -10.58 -1.25
N ALA A 124 -3.88 -9.40 -1.81
CA ALA A 124 -4.94 -8.54 -2.33
C ALA A 124 -5.61 -9.16 -3.57
N ARG A 125 -6.93 -9.12 -3.65
CA ARG A 125 -7.74 -9.74 -4.71
C ARG A 125 -8.45 -8.72 -5.61
N GLY A 126 -8.28 -7.43 -5.34
CA GLY A 126 -8.86 -6.35 -6.12
C GLY A 126 -8.25 -6.20 -7.51
N SER A 127 -9.03 -5.67 -8.45
CA SER A 127 -8.56 -5.24 -9.76
C SER A 127 -7.61 -4.04 -9.67
N PHE A 128 -7.85 -3.19 -8.66
CA PHE A 128 -7.03 -2.05 -8.32
C PHE A 128 -6.66 -2.10 -6.83
N ILE A 129 -5.39 -1.92 -6.53
CA ILE A 129 -4.82 -2.16 -5.20
C ILE A 129 -4.08 -0.93 -4.74
N PHE A 130 -4.35 -0.46 -3.52
CA PHE A 130 -3.59 0.60 -2.88
C PHE A 130 -3.36 0.30 -1.40
N ALA A 131 -2.29 0.86 -0.84
CA ALA A 131 -1.96 0.65 0.56
C ALA A 131 -2.06 1.93 1.38
N ILE A 132 -2.39 1.75 2.65
CA ILE A 132 -2.34 2.77 3.70
C ILE A 132 -1.66 2.19 4.95
N GLY A 133 -1.16 3.04 5.82
CA GLY A 133 -0.65 2.62 7.13
C GLY A 133 -1.76 2.33 8.13
N ALA A 134 -1.39 1.69 9.24
CA ALA A 134 -2.32 1.36 10.33
C ALA A 134 -2.74 2.57 11.20
N ASP A 135 -2.26 3.75 10.89
CA ASP A 135 -2.59 5.02 11.53
C ASP A 135 -3.15 6.07 10.55
N ASP A 136 -3.39 5.64 9.31
CA ASP A 136 -3.93 6.44 8.21
C ASP A 136 -5.46 6.35 8.12
N GLY A 137 -6.04 6.99 7.11
CA GLY A 137 -7.47 6.92 6.84
C GLY A 137 -7.82 7.09 5.36
N VAL A 138 -9.05 6.72 5.03
CA VAL A 138 -9.63 6.83 3.69
C VAL A 138 -10.83 7.77 3.75
N TYR A 139 -10.93 8.69 2.80
CA TYR A 139 -12.11 9.55 2.71
C TYR A 139 -13.34 8.77 2.19
N PRO A 140 -14.56 9.11 2.64
CA PRO A 140 -15.76 8.37 2.24
C PRO A 140 -16.00 8.29 0.73
N TRP A 141 -15.51 9.25 -0.03
CA TRP A 141 -15.64 9.32 -1.51
C TRP A 141 -14.50 8.65 -2.28
N ALA A 142 -13.47 8.14 -1.59
CA ALA A 142 -12.23 7.68 -2.22
C ALA A 142 -12.44 6.63 -3.31
N LEU A 143 -13.18 5.57 -3.01
CA LEU A 143 -13.39 4.48 -3.97
C LEU A 143 -14.26 4.90 -5.15
N SER A 144 -15.26 5.77 -4.94
CA SER A 144 -16.07 6.31 -6.02
C SER A 144 -15.26 7.23 -6.95
N CYS A 145 -14.35 8.04 -6.40
CA CYS A 145 -13.42 8.85 -7.21
C CYS A 145 -12.44 7.99 -7.99
N LEU A 146 -11.89 6.94 -7.36
CA LEU A 146 -11.02 5.98 -8.04
C LEU A 146 -11.74 5.24 -9.17
N GLN A 147 -12.96 4.79 -8.92
CA GLN A 147 -13.80 4.16 -9.96
C GLN A 147 -13.96 5.08 -11.16
N GLN A 148 -14.30 6.36 -10.93
CA GLN A 148 -14.45 7.33 -12.01
C GLN A 148 -13.14 7.54 -12.76
N ALA A 149 -12.01 7.69 -12.05
CA ALA A 149 -10.69 7.83 -12.67
C ALA A 149 -10.32 6.61 -13.54
N LEU A 150 -10.62 5.40 -13.07
CA LEU A 150 -10.39 4.16 -13.81
C LEU A 150 -11.24 4.04 -15.07
N MET A 151 -12.45 4.62 -15.07
CA MET A 151 -13.35 4.67 -16.23
C MET A 151 -12.90 5.73 -17.24
N ASP A 152 -12.46 6.90 -16.78
CA ASP A 152 -12.02 8.02 -17.60
C ASP A 152 -10.64 7.72 -18.24
N HIS A 153 -9.82 6.91 -17.56
CA HIS A 153 -8.47 6.54 -17.98
C HIS A 153 -8.27 5.02 -17.95
N PRO A 154 -8.94 4.26 -18.85
CA PRO A 154 -8.99 2.80 -18.77
C PRO A 154 -7.64 2.10 -18.99
N ASN A 155 -6.69 2.76 -19.66
CA ASN A 155 -5.39 2.20 -20.00
C ASN A 155 -4.28 2.57 -19.02
N GLU A 156 -4.54 3.46 -18.05
CA GLU A 156 -3.54 3.88 -17.10
C GLU A 156 -3.25 2.78 -16.07
N PRO A 157 -1.98 2.41 -15.87
CA PRO A 157 -1.61 1.30 -14.99
C PRO A 157 -1.61 1.68 -13.51
N LEU A 158 -1.45 2.96 -13.21
CA LEU A 158 -1.37 3.50 -11.86
C LEU A 158 -1.94 4.92 -11.80
N PHE A 159 -2.33 5.32 -10.60
CA PHE A 159 -2.79 6.67 -10.30
C PHE A 159 -2.12 7.19 -9.04
N THR A 160 -1.93 8.50 -8.98
CA THR A 160 -1.57 9.20 -7.76
C THR A 160 -2.70 10.14 -7.33
N TRP A 161 -2.68 10.59 -6.08
CA TRP A 161 -3.69 11.51 -5.56
C TRP A 161 -3.17 12.37 -4.41
N ARG A 162 -3.91 13.43 -4.12
CA ARG A 162 -3.68 14.24 -2.93
C ARG A 162 -4.10 13.50 -1.67
N ARG A 163 -3.47 13.84 -0.56
CA ARG A 163 -3.79 13.32 0.77
C ARG A 163 -3.97 14.44 1.78
N GLY A 164 -4.81 14.21 2.77
CA GLY A 164 -4.83 14.98 4.00
C GLY A 164 -3.74 14.53 4.96
N PHE A 165 -3.58 15.26 6.06
CA PHE A 165 -2.65 14.89 7.14
C PHE A 165 -3.39 14.96 8.47
N TYR A 166 -3.31 13.90 9.25
CA TYR A 166 -3.84 13.85 10.59
C TYR A 166 -2.71 13.65 11.60
N THR A 167 -2.60 14.59 12.53
CA THR A 167 -1.62 14.47 13.62
C THR A 167 -2.31 13.87 14.82
N TRP A 168 -1.86 12.69 15.23
CA TRP A 168 -2.38 12.01 16.40
C TRP A 168 -2.01 12.78 17.70
N PRO A 169 -2.86 12.74 18.76
CA PRO A 169 -2.64 13.52 19.97
C PRO A 169 -1.28 13.29 20.62
N GLN A 170 -0.78 12.05 20.58
CA GLN A 170 0.50 11.66 21.17
C GLN A 170 1.72 12.19 20.41
N PHE A 171 1.56 12.60 19.16
CA PHE A 171 2.65 13.12 18.34
C PHE A 171 3.02 14.56 18.70
N LEU A 172 2.06 15.36 19.15
CA LEU A 172 2.28 16.76 19.49
C LEU A 172 2.45 16.94 21.00
N PRO A 173 3.37 17.84 21.44
CA PRO A 173 3.66 18.07 22.86
C PRO A 173 2.44 18.47 23.72
N HIS A 174 1.37 18.94 23.10
CA HIS A 174 0.17 19.42 23.79
C HIS A 174 -1.04 18.48 23.69
N GLY A 175 -0.86 17.26 23.15
CA GLY A 175 -1.93 16.27 23.05
C GLY A 175 -3.13 16.69 22.18
N ARG A 176 -2.93 17.58 21.20
CA ARG A 176 -3.99 18.01 20.28
C ARG A 176 -3.86 17.32 18.95
N SER A 177 -4.98 16.78 18.45
CA SER A 177 -5.06 16.31 17.07
C SER A 177 -5.35 17.47 16.11
N VAL A 178 -4.76 17.38 14.92
CA VAL A 178 -4.98 18.36 13.85
C VAL A 178 -5.20 17.59 12.55
N LEU A 179 -6.34 17.87 11.90
CA LEU A 179 -6.59 17.40 10.54
C LEU A 179 -6.36 18.56 9.56
N ARG A 180 -5.49 18.35 8.57
CA ARG A 180 -5.25 19.26 7.45
C ARG A 180 -5.75 18.59 6.19
N VAL A 181 -6.69 19.20 5.51
CA VAL A 181 -7.23 18.73 4.23
C VAL A 181 -6.78 19.70 3.15
N PRO A 182 -6.14 19.23 2.05
CA PRO A 182 -5.83 20.11 0.93
C PRO A 182 -7.14 20.66 0.35
N LEU A 183 -7.14 21.95 0.05
CA LEU A 183 -8.29 22.57 -0.63
C LEU A 183 -8.40 21.96 -2.04
N TYR A 184 -9.59 21.53 -2.37
CA TYR A 184 -9.98 21.09 -3.70
C TYR A 184 -11.19 21.89 -4.13
N GLU A 185 -11.00 22.75 -5.13
CA GLU A 185 -12.10 23.49 -5.76
C GLU A 185 -12.65 22.63 -6.89
N ALA A 186 -13.80 22.00 -6.66
CA ALA A 186 -14.46 21.16 -7.65
C ALA A 186 -14.98 21.96 -8.86
N GLU A 187 -15.31 23.25 -8.67
CA GLU A 187 -15.78 24.13 -9.74
C GLU A 187 -14.59 24.79 -10.46
N GLY A 188 -14.41 24.46 -11.74
CA GLY A 188 -13.44 25.11 -12.64
C GLY A 188 -12.03 24.50 -12.68
N SER A 189 -11.72 23.55 -11.81
CA SER A 189 -10.46 22.80 -11.84
C SER A 189 -10.62 21.49 -12.59
N ALA A 190 -9.62 21.10 -13.41
CA ALA A 190 -9.60 19.78 -14.00
C ALA A 190 -9.51 18.71 -12.88
N PRO A 191 -10.34 17.65 -12.92
CA PRO A 191 -10.33 16.62 -11.87
C PRO A 191 -9.03 15.81 -11.87
N TYR A 192 -8.32 15.81 -12.99
CA TYR A 192 -7.08 15.09 -13.20
C TYR A 192 -6.00 16.02 -13.75
N GLU A 193 -4.76 15.71 -13.40
CA GLU A 193 -3.57 16.32 -13.97
C GLU A 193 -2.65 15.20 -14.46
N GLN A 194 -2.07 15.35 -15.64
CA GLN A 194 -1.15 14.38 -16.20
C GLN A 194 0.28 14.92 -16.08
N PHE A 195 1.13 14.17 -15.41
CA PHE A 195 2.54 14.52 -15.24
C PHE A 195 3.41 13.59 -16.09
N GLY A 196 4.33 14.17 -16.86
CA GLY A 196 5.38 13.41 -17.54
C GLY A 196 6.40 12.89 -16.52
N MET A 197 6.64 11.59 -16.51
CA MET A 197 7.55 10.97 -15.52
C MET A 197 9.01 11.38 -15.73
N TYR A 198 9.46 11.53 -16.98
CA TYR A 198 10.83 11.97 -17.27
C TYR A 198 11.09 13.42 -16.95
N SER A 199 10.11 14.32 -17.10
CA SER A 199 10.25 15.71 -16.71
C SER A 199 10.39 15.88 -15.20
N HIS A 200 9.86 14.93 -14.42
CA HIS A 200 10.00 14.94 -12.97
C HIS A 200 11.30 14.32 -12.48
N TYR A 201 12.02 13.52 -13.28
CA TYR A 201 13.26 12.90 -12.83
C TYR A 201 14.32 13.95 -12.49
N ASP A 202 14.50 14.95 -13.31
CA ASP A 202 15.46 16.06 -13.06
C ASP A 202 14.98 16.92 -11.89
N ASP A 203 13.68 17.18 -11.76
CA ASP A 203 13.07 17.87 -10.63
C ASP A 203 13.21 17.06 -9.33
N ILE A 204 13.01 15.75 -9.38
CA ILE A 204 13.19 14.83 -8.25
C ILE A 204 14.64 14.86 -7.77
N MET A 205 15.60 14.77 -8.68
CA MET A 205 17.02 14.75 -8.33
C MET A 205 17.54 16.10 -7.82
N SER A 206 16.90 17.20 -8.22
CA SER A 206 17.26 18.55 -7.80
C SER A 206 16.46 19.06 -6.59
N HIS A 207 15.24 18.53 -6.34
CA HIS A 207 14.32 18.99 -5.29
C HIS A 207 13.62 17.81 -4.61
N ILE A 208 14.38 16.80 -4.22
CA ILE A 208 13.85 15.52 -3.71
C ILE A 208 12.88 15.71 -2.52
N ASP A 209 13.11 16.71 -1.68
CA ASP A 209 12.32 16.97 -0.48
C ASP A 209 10.90 17.48 -0.81
N ASP A 210 10.74 18.22 -1.92
CA ASP A 210 9.45 18.83 -2.29
C ASP A 210 8.63 17.94 -3.25
N VAL A 211 9.30 17.19 -4.14
CA VAL A 211 8.66 16.44 -5.22
C VAL A 211 8.38 14.99 -4.81
N PHE A 212 9.15 14.46 -3.84
CA PHE A 212 9.03 13.07 -3.40
C PHE A 212 7.58 12.64 -3.10
N TYR A 213 6.80 13.51 -2.48
CA TYR A 213 5.42 13.22 -2.11
C TYR A 213 4.41 13.22 -3.28
N ASN A 214 4.82 13.65 -4.46
CA ASN A 214 4.00 13.61 -5.67
C ASN A 214 4.29 12.38 -6.55
N LEU A 215 5.34 11.64 -6.21
CA LEU A 215 5.69 10.40 -6.89
C LEU A 215 4.66 9.31 -6.58
N PRO A 216 4.53 8.30 -7.46
CA PRO A 216 3.73 7.11 -7.19
C PRO A 216 4.44 6.24 -6.14
N LEU A 217 4.43 6.70 -4.89
CA LEU A 217 4.93 5.95 -3.75
C LEU A 217 4.11 4.67 -3.57
N LEU A 218 4.62 3.71 -2.81
CA LEU A 218 3.92 2.45 -2.60
C LEU A 218 2.59 2.63 -1.88
N TYR A 219 2.51 3.56 -0.92
CA TYR A 219 1.34 3.72 -0.07
C TYR A 219 0.90 5.17 0.11
N ILE A 220 -0.33 5.33 0.55
CA ILE A 220 -1.07 6.54 0.94
C ILE A 220 -1.42 7.50 -0.20
N ASN A 221 -0.63 7.64 -1.24
CA ASN A 221 -0.85 8.61 -2.32
C ASN A 221 -0.91 8.00 -3.71
N SER A 222 -0.89 6.68 -3.83
CA SER A 222 -0.96 6.00 -5.12
C SER A 222 -1.62 4.63 -5.02
N GLY A 223 -2.02 4.11 -6.18
CA GLY A 223 -2.55 2.78 -6.33
C GLY A 223 -2.31 2.25 -7.73
N PHE A 224 -2.42 0.95 -7.87
CA PHE A 224 -1.91 0.19 -9.00
C PHE A 224 -2.96 -0.80 -9.50
N ARG A 225 -3.09 -0.92 -10.83
CA ARG A 225 -3.82 -2.06 -11.39
C ARG A 225 -3.08 -3.35 -11.09
N ARG A 226 -3.81 -4.40 -10.78
CA ARG A 226 -3.24 -5.73 -10.49
C ARG A 226 -2.32 -6.22 -11.61
N ASP A 227 -2.69 -6.02 -12.87
CA ASP A 227 -1.87 -6.43 -14.01
C ASP A 227 -0.56 -5.62 -14.14
N TYR A 228 -0.55 -4.39 -13.64
CA TYR A 228 0.68 -3.61 -13.54
C TYR A 228 1.64 -4.20 -12.50
N LEU A 229 1.14 -4.61 -11.34
CA LEU A 229 1.96 -5.30 -10.32
C LEU A 229 2.55 -6.61 -10.88
N LYS A 230 1.77 -7.38 -11.66
CA LYS A 230 2.31 -8.55 -12.39
C LYS A 230 3.43 -8.15 -13.34
N THR A 231 3.26 -7.06 -14.08
CA THR A 231 4.28 -6.56 -15.01
C THR A 231 5.56 -6.18 -14.29
N ILE A 232 5.45 -5.52 -13.13
CA ILE A 232 6.61 -5.21 -12.28
C ILE A 232 7.32 -6.50 -11.90
N LEU A 233 6.61 -7.47 -11.32
CA LEU A 233 7.19 -8.76 -10.89
C LEU A 233 7.90 -9.47 -12.05
N GLN A 234 7.29 -9.52 -13.24
CA GLN A 234 7.87 -10.16 -14.42
C GLN A 234 9.14 -9.46 -14.93
N LYS A 235 9.19 -8.12 -14.86
CA LYS A 235 10.32 -7.34 -15.38
C LYS A 235 11.48 -7.26 -14.42
N THR A 236 11.21 -7.19 -13.12
CA THR A 236 12.23 -6.97 -12.08
C THR A 236 12.57 -8.24 -11.31
N GLY A 237 11.77 -9.30 -11.44
CA GLY A 237 11.90 -10.54 -10.69
C GLY A 237 11.43 -10.44 -9.23
N ARG A 238 10.89 -9.29 -8.81
CA ARG A 238 10.38 -9.05 -7.44
C ARG A 238 9.37 -7.90 -7.45
N LEU A 239 8.45 -7.88 -6.50
CA LEU A 239 7.50 -6.78 -6.40
C LEU A 239 8.10 -5.59 -5.65
N LEU A 240 8.80 -5.85 -4.56
CA LEU A 240 9.45 -4.83 -3.73
C LEU A 240 10.87 -5.25 -3.36
N ASP A 241 11.73 -4.28 -3.08
CA ASP A 241 13.11 -4.53 -2.65
C ASP A 241 13.63 -3.40 -1.75
N GLY A 242 14.41 -3.80 -0.72
CA GLY A 242 15.14 -2.92 0.16
C GLY A 242 14.31 -2.21 1.23
N PRO A 243 14.98 -1.46 2.11
CA PRO A 243 14.35 -0.86 3.29
C PRO A 243 13.46 0.36 2.99
N ALA A 244 13.49 0.86 1.76
CA ALA A 244 12.73 2.02 1.28
C ALA A 244 11.80 1.60 0.14
N GLN A 245 10.82 0.73 0.46
CA GLN A 245 9.87 0.15 -0.49
C GLN A 245 9.10 1.22 -1.28
N ASP A 246 8.87 2.39 -0.68
CA ASP A 246 8.21 3.53 -1.34
C ASP A 246 9.07 4.10 -2.46
N ALA A 247 10.34 4.34 -2.17
CA ALA A 247 11.29 4.83 -3.16
C ALA A 247 11.53 3.80 -4.26
N TYR A 248 11.56 2.50 -3.93
CA TYR A 248 11.66 1.43 -4.91
C TYR A 248 10.47 1.46 -5.87
N MET A 249 9.25 1.49 -5.36
CA MET A 249 8.05 1.52 -6.21
C MET A 249 7.99 2.79 -7.07
N ALA A 250 8.35 3.94 -6.51
CA ALA A 250 8.44 5.19 -7.25
C ALA A 250 9.47 5.08 -8.40
N ALA A 251 10.68 4.59 -8.11
CA ALA A 251 11.73 4.44 -9.12
C ALA A 251 11.33 3.47 -10.23
N VAL A 252 10.77 2.31 -9.89
CA VAL A 252 10.28 1.34 -10.88
C VAL A 252 9.16 1.95 -11.72
N SER A 253 8.23 2.67 -11.10
CA SER A 253 7.14 3.32 -11.82
C SER A 253 7.64 4.41 -12.76
N LEU A 254 8.63 5.20 -12.36
CA LEU A 254 9.29 6.18 -13.22
C LEU A 254 9.97 5.55 -14.45
N LEU A 255 10.56 4.37 -14.28
CA LEU A 255 11.25 3.68 -15.37
C LEU A 255 10.31 2.94 -16.32
N LEU A 256 9.12 2.58 -15.89
CA LEU A 256 8.17 1.76 -16.65
C LEU A 256 7.07 2.58 -17.32
N ASN A 257 6.90 3.86 -16.97
CA ASN A 257 5.79 4.69 -17.48
C ASN A 257 6.30 6.05 -17.95
N ASP A 258 5.72 6.55 -19.03
CA ASP A 258 6.05 7.88 -19.58
C ASP A 258 5.36 9.01 -18.81
N HIS A 259 4.24 8.72 -18.15
CA HIS A 259 3.44 9.68 -17.40
C HIS A 259 2.63 8.99 -16.28
N VAL A 260 2.05 9.80 -15.41
CA VAL A 260 1.10 9.38 -14.38
C VAL A 260 -0.11 10.32 -14.39
N VAL A 261 -1.29 9.77 -14.15
CA VAL A 261 -2.52 10.55 -13.91
C VAL A 261 -2.66 10.82 -12.41
N HIS A 262 -2.70 12.09 -12.06
CA HIS A 262 -2.87 12.57 -10.69
C HIS A 262 -4.31 13.02 -10.45
N ILE A 263 -4.97 12.43 -9.48
CA ILE A 263 -6.32 12.80 -9.04
C ILE A 263 -6.21 13.98 -8.08
N GLN A 264 -6.82 15.11 -8.42
CA GLN A 264 -6.75 16.33 -7.62
C GLN A 264 -7.54 16.25 -6.32
N CYS A 265 -8.57 15.41 -6.28
CA CYS A 265 -9.35 15.17 -5.07
C CYS A 265 -8.51 14.38 -4.05
N PRO A 266 -8.45 14.78 -2.77
CA PRO A 266 -7.79 13.98 -1.74
C PRO A 266 -8.58 12.70 -1.47
N LEU A 267 -7.90 11.55 -1.50
CA LEU A 267 -8.53 10.24 -1.31
C LEU A 267 -8.19 9.62 0.05
N CYS A 268 -7.03 9.95 0.61
CA CYS A 268 -6.54 9.38 1.85
C CYS A 268 -6.06 10.46 2.83
N VAL A 269 -5.90 10.07 4.08
CA VAL A 269 -5.35 10.90 5.15
C VAL A 269 -4.12 10.20 5.72
N ALA A 270 -2.96 10.83 5.61
CA ALA A 270 -1.73 10.35 6.23
C ALA A 270 -1.74 10.65 7.73
N GLY A 271 -1.64 9.61 8.54
CA GLY A 271 -1.55 9.69 9.99
C GLY A 271 -0.11 9.90 10.46
N MET A 272 0.10 10.81 11.38
CA MET A 272 1.37 11.04 12.04
C MET A 272 1.24 10.63 13.50
N SER A 273 1.42 9.33 13.78
CA SER A 273 1.31 8.76 15.14
C SER A 273 2.64 8.75 15.89
N GLY A 274 3.76 8.91 15.19
CA GLY A 274 5.10 8.81 15.77
C GLY A 274 5.60 7.38 15.96
N ARG A 275 5.00 6.43 15.26
CA ARG A 275 5.36 5.00 15.26
C ARG A 275 6.14 4.59 14.04
#